data_b29f4e0196127c1f63aca4a73458a451
#
_entry.id   b29f4e0196127c1f63aca4a73458a451
#
_cell.length_a   1.000
_cell.length_b   1.000
_cell.length_c   1.000
_cell.angle_alpha   90.00
_cell.angle_beta   90.00
_cell.angle_gamma   90.00
#
_symmetry.space_group_name_H-M   'P 1'
#
loop_
_entity.id
_entity.type
_entity.pdbx_description
1 polymer ?
#
loop_
_entity_poly.entity_id
_entity_poly.type
_entity_poly.pdbx_seq_one_letter_code
_entity_poly.pdbx_strand_id
1 'polypeptide(L)'
;GMEVFDLYSGTGTIAQILAPAAEHVTGVEIVEEAVEAAKINAQRNGLTNCDFIAGDVLKVLDTLEERPDLIVLDPPRDGIHPKALPKIIKYGVDHMVYISCKPTSLARDLVVLQAGGYTAKRICCVDMFPATTGIETVCLLEKQKSADE
;
A
#
# COMPACT_ATOMS: atom_id res chain seq x y z
N GLY A 1 6.94 13.76 11.51
CA GLY A 1 5.94 13.34 10.53
C GLY A 1 6.14 11.92 10.06
N MET A 2 5.15 11.41 9.39
CA MET A 2 5.10 10.01 8.95
C MET A 2 5.47 9.89 7.47
N GLU A 3 6.41 9.00 7.15
CA GLU A 3 6.75 8.62 5.78
C GLU A 3 5.87 7.46 5.35
N VAL A 4 5.17 7.59 4.22
CA VAL A 4 4.21 6.59 3.74
C VAL A 4 4.57 6.12 2.34
N PHE A 5 4.55 4.82 2.13
CA PHE A 5 4.58 4.22 0.79
C PHE A 5 3.17 3.75 0.43
N ASP A 6 2.67 4.22 -0.71
CA ASP A 6 1.42 3.76 -1.31
C ASP A 6 1.77 2.89 -2.52
N LEU A 7 1.87 1.59 -2.29
CA LEU A 7 2.25 0.63 -3.32
C LEU A 7 1.01 0.19 -4.10
N TYR A 8 1.13 0.17 -5.43
CA TYR A 8 0.02 0.00 -6.36
C TYR A 8 -0.95 1.19 -6.27
N SER A 9 -0.39 2.40 -6.40
CA SER A 9 -1.10 3.63 -6.04
C SER A 9 -2.19 4.06 -7.03
N GLY A 10 -2.27 3.46 -8.23
CA GLY A 10 -3.25 3.83 -9.23
C GLY A 10 -3.18 5.31 -9.57
N THR A 11 -4.33 5.99 -9.55
CA THR A 11 -4.42 7.43 -9.80
C THR A 11 -4.10 8.29 -8.57
N GLY A 12 -3.61 7.66 -7.49
CA GLY A 12 -3.12 8.38 -6.32
C GLY A 12 -4.16 8.83 -5.33
N THR A 13 -5.37 8.28 -5.36
CA THR A 13 -6.46 8.68 -4.48
C THR A 13 -6.10 8.48 -3.00
N ILE A 14 -5.59 7.31 -2.65
CA ILE A 14 -5.22 7.00 -1.25
C ILE A 14 -4.05 7.87 -0.81
N ALA A 15 -3.02 8.01 -1.64
CA ALA A 15 -1.87 8.85 -1.36
C ALA A 15 -2.29 10.29 -1.03
N GLN A 16 -3.23 10.83 -1.80
CA GLN A 16 -3.71 12.19 -1.61
C GLN A 16 -4.55 12.34 -0.35
N ILE A 17 -5.33 11.32 0.01
CA ILE A 17 -6.09 11.32 1.27
C ILE A 17 -5.14 11.30 2.48
N LEU A 18 -4.04 10.58 2.39
CA LEU A 18 -3.07 10.45 3.48
C LEU A 18 -2.11 11.63 3.57
N ALA A 19 -1.87 12.34 2.48
CA ALA A 19 -0.88 13.42 2.42
C ALA A 19 -1.02 14.49 3.51
N PRO A 20 -2.24 14.98 3.84
CA PRO A 20 -2.36 15.99 4.90
C PRO A 20 -1.89 15.51 6.28
N ALA A 21 -1.94 14.20 6.54
CA ALA A 21 -1.52 13.61 7.81
C ALA A 21 -0.10 13.06 7.79
N ALA A 22 0.56 13.08 6.63
CA ALA A 22 1.90 12.55 6.44
C ALA A 22 2.91 13.66 6.24
N GLU A 23 4.16 13.37 6.53
CA GLU A 23 5.26 14.24 6.11
C GLU A 23 5.47 14.12 4.61
N HIS A 24 5.48 12.89 4.12
CA HIS A 24 5.67 12.61 2.69
C HIS A 24 5.01 11.28 2.32
N VAL A 25 4.46 11.21 1.10
CA VAL A 25 3.89 9.99 0.53
C VAL A 25 4.55 9.69 -0.80
N THR A 26 5.06 8.48 -0.96
CA THR A 26 5.58 7.98 -2.22
C THR A 26 4.64 6.92 -2.77
N GLY A 27 4.03 7.21 -3.92
CA GLY A 27 3.19 6.27 -4.65
C GLY A 27 3.98 5.55 -5.73
N VAL A 28 3.74 4.26 -5.88
CA VAL A 28 4.37 3.43 -6.93
C VAL A 28 3.27 2.75 -7.73
N GLU A 29 3.28 2.92 -9.05
CA GLU A 29 2.28 2.37 -9.96
C GLU A 29 2.91 2.02 -11.30
N ILE A 30 2.57 0.85 -11.84
CA ILE A 30 3.14 0.38 -13.12
C ILE A 30 2.52 1.08 -14.35
N VAL A 31 1.27 1.54 -14.24
CA VAL A 31 0.57 2.19 -15.37
C VAL A 31 0.96 3.66 -15.43
N GLU A 32 1.72 4.03 -16.46
CA GLU A 32 2.26 5.39 -16.62
C GLU A 32 1.17 6.46 -16.67
N GLU A 33 0.05 6.20 -17.38
CA GLU A 33 -1.06 7.13 -17.48
C GLU A 33 -1.70 7.38 -16.11
N ALA A 34 -1.78 6.37 -15.26
CA ALA A 34 -2.28 6.52 -13.90
C ALA A 34 -1.34 7.38 -13.06
N VAL A 35 -0.04 7.20 -13.21
CA VAL A 35 0.98 8.01 -12.51
C VAL A 35 0.88 9.48 -12.94
N GLU A 36 0.73 9.75 -14.23
CA GLU A 36 0.56 11.13 -14.71
C GLU A 36 -0.72 11.75 -14.18
N ALA A 37 -1.82 11.00 -14.16
CA ALA A 37 -3.08 11.47 -13.56
C ALA A 37 -2.91 11.77 -12.08
N ALA A 38 -2.18 10.93 -11.35
CA ALA A 38 -1.90 11.14 -9.93
C ALA A 38 -1.13 12.44 -9.67
N LYS A 39 -0.10 12.70 -10.48
CA LYS A 39 0.69 13.94 -10.39
C LYS A 39 -0.15 15.17 -10.63
N ILE A 40 -0.99 15.14 -11.67
CA ILE A 40 -1.88 16.25 -12.03
C ILE A 40 -2.89 16.49 -10.91
N ASN A 41 -3.52 15.44 -10.39
CA ASN A 41 -4.51 15.55 -9.34
C ASN A 41 -3.92 16.08 -8.03
N ALA A 42 -2.73 15.62 -7.65
CA ALA A 42 -2.04 16.12 -6.47
C ALA A 42 -1.72 17.62 -6.62
N GLN A 43 -1.25 18.05 -7.78
CA GLN A 43 -0.98 19.46 -8.06
C GLN A 43 -2.25 20.30 -7.98
N ARG A 44 -3.36 19.83 -8.55
CA ARG A 44 -4.66 20.52 -8.51
C ARG A 44 -5.19 20.67 -7.09
N ASN A 45 -4.90 19.70 -6.23
CA ASN A 45 -5.31 19.72 -4.83
C ASN A 45 -4.32 20.45 -3.91
N GLY A 46 -3.29 21.07 -4.49
CA GLY A 46 -2.30 21.84 -3.71
C GLY A 46 -1.39 21.00 -2.84
N LEU A 47 -1.25 19.71 -3.13
CA LEU A 47 -0.41 18.80 -2.35
C LEU A 47 1.02 18.86 -2.87
N THR A 48 1.95 19.16 -1.97
CA THR A 48 3.37 19.29 -2.31
C THR A 48 4.23 18.16 -1.75
N ASN A 49 3.63 17.27 -0.98
CA ASN A 49 4.33 16.18 -0.28
C ASN A 49 4.00 14.80 -0.83
N CYS A 50 3.55 14.71 -2.07
CA CYS A 50 3.31 13.44 -2.76
C CYS A 50 4.24 13.32 -3.96
N ASP A 51 4.96 12.21 -4.07
CA ASP A 51 5.71 11.84 -5.26
C ASP A 51 5.18 10.52 -5.81
N PHE A 52 5.08 10.44 -7.13
CA PHE A 52 4.58 9.24 -7.82
C PHE A 52 5.61 8.72 -8.79
N ILE A 53 5.92 7.43 -8.69
CA ILE A 53 6.92 6.74 -9.49
C ILE A 53 6.23 5.73 -10.39
N ALA A 54 6.47 5.83 -11.70
CA ALA A 54 6.01 4.85 -12.68
C ALA A 54 6.99 3.68 -12.71
N GLY A 55 6.50 2.48 -12.41
CA GLY A 55 7.32 1.28 -12.44
C GLY A 55 6.69 0.11 -11.74
N ASP A 56 7.28 -1.05 -11.94
CA ASP A 56 6.89 -2.29 -11.27
C ASP A 56 7.32 -2.22 -9.79
N VAL A 57 6.39 -2.41 -8.88
CA VAL A 57 6.67 -2.40 -7.43
C VAL A 57 7.86 -3.31 -7.11
N LEU A 58 7.90 -4.52 -7.70
CA LEU A 58 8.98 -5.47 -7.47
C LEU A 58 10.37 -4.88 -7.75
N LYS A 59 10.48 -4.03 -8.78
CA LYS A 59 11.76 -3.41 -9.18
C LYS A 59 12.00 -2.09 -8.45
N VAL A 60 10.97 -1.28 -8.31
CA VAL A 60 11.08 0.06 -7.69
C VAL A 60 11.50 -0.06 -6.22
N LEU A 61 11.02 -1.07 -5.49
CA LEU A 61 11.39 -1.27 -4.09
C LEU A 61 12.90 -1.40 -3.88
N ASP A 62 13.63 -1.91 -4.87
CA ASP A 62 15.10 -2.01 -4.78
C ASP A 62 15.81 -0.66 -4.91
N THR A 63 15.11 0.36 -5.39
CA THR A 63 15.68 1.69 -5.64
C THR A 63 15.31 2.73 -4.59
N LEU A 64 14.35 2.43 -3.71
CA LEU A 64 13.90 3.36 -2.68
C LEU A 64 14.84 3.31 -1.49
N GLU A 65 15.37 4.46 -1.12
CA GLU A 65 16.29 4.60 0.00
C GLU A 65 15.57 4.99 1.29
N GLU A 66 14.40 5.61 1.17
CA GLU A 66 13.60 6.06 2.29
C GLU A 66 13.07 4.86 3.09
N ARG A 67 12.92 5.05 4.39
CA ARG A 67 12.28 4.07 5.26
C ARG A 67 10.87 4.55 5.60
N PRO A 68 9.84 3.81 5.18
CA PRO A 68 8.48 4.19 5.51
C PRO A 68 8.11 3.83 6.95
N ASP A 69 7.18 4.59 7.51
CA ASP A 69 6.54 4.28 8.78
C ASP A 69 5.25 3.48 8.56
N LEU A 70 4.64 3.66 7.40
CA LEU A 70 3.40 2.98 6.99
C LEU A 70 3.52 2.57 5.53
N ILE A 71 3.10 1.35 5.21
CA ILE A 71 2.95 0.88 3.84
C ILE A 71 1.48 0.58 3.59
N VAL A 72 0.93 1.19 2.54
CA VAL A 72 -0.40 0.87 2.02
C VAL A 72 -0.23 -0.03 0.79
N LEU A 73 -0.96 -1.13 0.76
CA LEU A 73 -0.92 -2.12 -0.30
C LEU A 73 -2.30 -2.22 -0.94
N ASP A 74 -2.41 -1.82 -2.20
CA ASP A 74 -3.65 -1.94 -2.98
C ASP A 74 -3.37 -2.71 -4.26
N PRO A 75 -2.97 -4.01 -4.15
CA PRO A 75 -2.50 -4.78 -5.28
C PRO A 75 -3.62 -5.16 -6.24
N PRO A 76 -3.28 -5.61 -7.46
CA PRO A 76 -4.27 -6.13 -8.40
C PRO A 76 -4.98 -7.37 -7.86
N ARG A 77 -6.01 -7.84 -8.58
CA ARG A 77 -6.85 -8.98 -8.15
C ARG A 77 -6.07 -10.23 -7.78
N ASP A 78 -4.96 -10.48 -8.47
CA ASP A 78 -4.12 -11.65 -8.22
C ASP A 78 -3.22 -11.53 -6.98
N GLY A 79 -3.29 -10.40 -6.29
CA GLY A 79 -2.50 -10.15 -5.10
C GLY A 79 -1.09 -9.65 -5.42
N ILE A 80 -0.22 -9.72 -4.43
CA ILE A 80 1.15 -9.25 -4.52
C ILE A 80 2.04 -10.35 -5.11
N HIS A 81 2.94 -9.97 -6.02
CA HIS A 81 3.90 -10.91 -6.57
C HIS A 81 4.70 -11.57 -5.44
N PRO A 82 4.87 -12.92 -5.46
CA PRO A 82 5.57 -13.63 -4.38
C PRO A 82 6.99 -13.13 -4.09
N LYS A 83 7.67 -12.57 -5.10
CA LYS A 83 9.01 -11.99 -4.93
C LYS A 83 8.97 -10.59 -4.31
N ALA A 84 7.85 -9.88 -4.42
CA ALA A 84 7.71 -8.55 -3.83
C ALA A 84 7.40 -8.62 -2.34
N LEU A 85 6.67 -9.62 -1.88
CA LEU A 85 6.31 -9.78 -0.47
C LEU A 85 7.51 -9.77 0.48
N PRO A 86 8.59 -10.54 0.25
CA PRO A 86 9.76 -10.47 1.11
C PRO A 86 10.42 -9.09 1.15
N LYS A 87 10.42 -8.37 0.04
CA LYS A 87 10.97 -7.02 -0.03
C LYS A 87 10.16 -6.03 0.81
N ILE A 88 8.84 -6.15 0.78
CA ILE A 88 7.93 -5.34 1.60
C ILE A 88 8.14 -5.64 3.08
N ILE A 89 8.19 -6.92 3.44
CA ILE A 89 8.41 -7.37 4.82
C ILE A 89 9.77 -6.88 5.36
N LYS A 90 10.78 -6.83 4.51
CA LYS A 90 12.13 -6.41 4.89
C LYS A 90 12.22 -4.98 5.40
N TYR A 91 11.30 -4.10 4.99
CA TYR A 91 11.25 -2.73 5.53
C TYR A 91 10.99 -2.72 7.04
N GLY A 92 10.33 -3.74 7.56
CA GLY A 92 10.09 -3.87 9.00
C GLY A 92 9.20 -2.79 9.58
N VAL A 93 8.28 -2.23 8.77
CA VAL A 93 7.35 -1.20 9.25
C VAL A 93 6.44 -1.75 10.35
N ASP A 94 6.03 -0.89 11.28
CA ASP A 94 5.14 -1.31 12.37
C ASP A 94 3.72 -1.59 11.88
N HIS A 95 3.27 -0.88 10.86
CA HIS A 95 1.89 -0.99 10.36
C HIS A 95 1.85 -1.08 8.84
N MET A 96 0.94 -1.93 8.35
CA MET A 96 0.57 -2.00 6.94
C MET A 96 -0.95 -1.98 6.81
N VAL A 97 -1.44 -1.45 5.71
CA VAL A 97 -2.85 -1.53 5.33
C VAL A 97 -2.92 -2.26 4.00
N TYR A 98 -3.64 -3.36 3.95
CA TYR A 98 -3.85 -4.15 2.73
C TYR A 98 -5.29 -3.95 2.28
N ILE A 99 -5.47 -3.45 1.06
CA ILE A 99 -6.78 -3.25 0.44
C ILE A 99 -6.93 -4.29 -0.66
N SER A 100 -7.91 -5.18 -0.53
CA SER A 100 -8.09 -6.30 -1.44
C SER A 100 -9.47 -6.29 -2.07
N CYS A 101 -9.53 -6.53 -3.38
CA CYS A 101 -10.77 -6.77 -4.10
C CYS A 101 -11.08 -8.26 -4.27
N LYS A 102 -10.18 -9.16 -3.84
CA LYS A 102 -10.33 -10.62 -3.99
C LYS A 102 -9.89 -11.34 -2.72
N PRO A 103 -10.85 -11.89 -1.95
CA PRO A 103 -10.52 -12.53 -0.66
C PRO A 103 -9.51 -13.68 -0.73
N THR A 104 -9.52 -14.46 -1.81
CA THR A 104 -8.58 -15.58 -1.96
C THR A 104 -7.14 -15.12 -2.12
N SER A 105 -6.90 -14.02 -2.83
CA SER A 105 -5.58 -13.43 -2.97
C SER A 105 -5.09 -12.83 -1.65
N LEU A 106 -5.97 -12.16 -0.92
CA LEU A 106 -5.67 -11.64 0.42
C LEU A 106 -5.27 -12.77 1.35
N ALA A 107 -6.04 -13.86 1.39
CA ALA A 107 -5.75 -15.00 2.26
C ALA A 107 -4.38 -15.61 1.95
N ARG A 108 -4.03 -15.75 0.69
CA ARG A 108 -2.72 -16.25 0.25
C ARG A 108 -1.59 -15.33 0.72
N ASP A 109 -1.73 -14.03 0.51
CA ASP A 109 -0.70 -13.06 0.88
C ASP A 109 -0.58 -12.92 2.40
N LEU A 110 -1.70 -13.05 3.15
CA LEU A 110 -1.68 -13.03 4.61
C LEU A 110 -0.84 -14.15 5.20
N VAL A 111 -0.85 -15.33 4.59
CA VAL A 111 0.01 -16.45 5.05
C VAL A 111 1.48 -16.04 5.05
N VAL A 112 1.93 -15.40 3.98
CA VAL A 112 3.32 -14.93 3.85
C VAL A 112 3.62 -13.79 4.81
N LEU A 113 2.70 -12.82 4.92
CA LEU A 113 2.86 -11.69 5.83
C LEU A 113 2.89 -12.14 7.29
N GLN A 114 2.06 -13.09 7.67
CA GLN A 114 2.06 -13.66 9.03
C GLN A 114 3.36 -14.40 9.32
N ALA A 115 3.86 -15.17 8.37
CA ALA A 115 5.17 -15.83 8.50
C ALA A 115 6.30 -14.81 8.65
N GLY A 116 6.15 -13.62 8.07
CA GLY A 116 7.09 -12.51 8.18
C GLY A 116 6.93 -11.65 9.44
N GLY A 117 6.03 -12.02 10.35
CA GLY A 117 5.88 -11.34 11.64
C GLY A 117 4.74 -10.33 11.72
N TYR A 118 3.79 -10.35 10.78
CA TYR A 118 2.66 -9.43 10.78
C TYR A 118 1.38 -10.14 11.19
N THR A 119 0.57 -9.48 12.01
CA THR A 119 -0.73 -9.98 12.47
C THR A 119 -1.83 -9.08 11.96
N ALA A 120 -2.90 -9.66 11.42
CA ALA A 120 -4.10 -8.94 11.07
C ALA A 120 -4.83 -8.53 12.36
N LYS A 121 -4.85 -7.24 12.65
CA LYS A 121 -5.49 -6.68 13.86
C LYS A 121 -6.93 -6.31 13.62
N ARG A 122 -7.26 -5.90 12.41
CA ARG A 122 -8.62 -5.49 12.06
C ARG A 122 -8.87 -5.77 10.58
N ILE A 123 -10.02 -6.35 10.28
CA ILE A 123 -10.47 -6.60 8.92
C ILE A 123 -11.86 -6.00 8.77
N CYS A 124 -12.01 -5.11 7.77
CA CYS A 124 -13.29 -4.48 7.47
C CYS A 124 -13.62 -4.70 5.99
N CYS A 125 -14.89 -5.01 5.73
CA CYS A 125 -15.41 -5.03 4.36
C CYS A 125 -16.08 -3.70 4.08
N VAL A 126 -15.72 -3.08 2.95
CA VAL A 126 -16.23 -1.79 2.55
C VAL A 126 -16.87 -1.92 1.18
N ASP A 127 -18.15 -1.53 1.07
CA ASP A 127 -18.83 -1.45 -0.21
C ASP A 127 -18.58 -0.04 -0.77
N MET A 128 -17.55 0.06 -1.61
CA MET A 128 -17.11 1.34 -2.18
C MET A 128 -18.05 1.85 -3.28
N PHE A 129 -18.82 0.95 -3.89
CA PHE A 129 -19.69 1.27 -5.02
C PHE A 129 -21.03 0.54 -4.85
N PRO A 130 -22.03 1.18 -4.22
CA PRO A 130 -23.31 0.52 -3.90
C PRO A 130 -24.04 -0.10 -5.09
N ALA A 131 -23.75 0.35 -6.32
CA ALA A 131 -24.36 -0.16 -7.54
C ALA A 131 -23.56 -1.28 -8.21
N THR A 132 -22.41 -1.68 -7.65
CA THR A 132 -21.53 -2.72 -8.20
C THR A 132 -21.36 -3.87 -7.22
N THR A 133 -20.95 -5.04 -7.74
CA THR A 133 -20.71 -6.24 -6.94
C THR A 133 -19.33 -6.24 -6.25
N GLY A 134 -18.57 -5.13 -6.35
CA GLY A 134 -17.21 -5.02 -5.82
C GLY A 134 -17.20 -4.67 -4.33
N ILE A 135 -16.86 -5.63 -3.48
CA ILE A 135 -16.60 -5.39 -2.07
C ILE A 135 -15.09 -5.34 -1.86
N GLU A 136 -14.60 -4.24 -1.29
CA GLU A 136 -13.20 -4.11 -0.89
C GLU A 136 -13.04 -4.59 0.55
N THR A 137 -12.00 -5.37 0.79
CA THR A 137 -11.62 -5.77 2.14
C THR A 137 -10.40 -4.98 2.56
N VAL A 138 -10.50 -4.26 3.66
CA VAL A 138 -9.40 -3.48 4.24
C VAL A 138 -8.88 -4.23 5.46
N CYS A 139 -7.59 -4.59 5.41
CA CYS A 139 -6.94 -5.33 6.48
C CYS A 139 -5.82 -4.49 7.08
N LEU A 140 -5.92 -4.20 8.37
CA LEU A 140 -4.87 -3.53 9.13
C LEU A 140 -3.93 -4.59 9.71
N LEU A 141 -2.66 -4.49 9.36
CA LEU A 141 -1.61 -5.39 9.81
C LEU A 141 -0.67 -4.68 10.75
N GLU A 142 -0.24 -5.35 11.79
CA GLU A 142 0.70 -4.84 12.77
C GLU A 142 1.85 -5.83 12.94
N LYS A 143 3.06 -5.29 12.98
CA LYS A 143 4.25 -6.10 13.23
C LYS A 143 4.21 -6.64 14.65
N GLN A 144 4.40 -7.94 14.80
CA GLN A 144 4.51 -8.57 16.11
C GLN A 144 5.81 -8.11 16.79
N LYS A 145 5.69 -7.72 18.06
CA LYS A 145 6.86 -7.43 18.87
C LYS A 145 7.49 -8.76 19.28
N SER A 146 8.84 -8.81 19.26
CA SER A 146 9.54 -9.96 19.79
C SER A 146 9.32 -10.06 21.29
N ALA A 147 9.44 -11.28 21.85
CA ALA A 147 9.26 -11.49 23.29
C ALA A 147 10.31 -10.75 24.14
N ASP A 148 11.38 -10.26 23.52
CA ASP A 148 12.49 -9.55 24.17
C ASP A 148 12.34 -8.01 24.12
N GLU A 149 11.26 -7.51 23.58
CA GLU A 149 10.95 -6.07 23.47
C GLU A 149 9.99 -5.59 24.55
#